data_3f3f066a4815efa9ad058f126eee12c8
#
_entry.id   3f3f066a4815efa9ad058f126eee12c8
#
_cell.length_a   1.000
_cell.length_b   1.000
_cell.length_c   1.000
_cell.angle_alpha   90.00
_cell.angle_beta   90.00
_cell.angle_gamma   90.00
#
_symmetry.space_group_name_H-M   'P 1'
#
loop_
_entity.id
_entity.type
_entity.pdbx_description
1 polymer ?
#
loop_
_entity_poly.entity_id
_entity_poly.type
_entity_poly.pdbx_seq_one_letter_code
_entity_poly.pdbx_strand_id
1 'polypeptide(L)'
;MDYFPSTPMIVDSNRILYTASPFARSSLLHLQEIGELKALQAHTSSRENLQSYLFFTVLKGAGSLSYRGRNYDLHEGSCIFIDCREPYSHTTDTDLWTICWIHFDGPSMASVYAKYCERGGRPVFAPEKPGHARELWTALMATAKSSDYMRDMKINATLAELLVSVMAESWHPEEKPLASKRASVAEVREYIDQHYAEQITLDSLAAKFYINKYYLSKSFKRQFGQNISAYLQSVRITKAKQLLRFTDKTLEEIGEAVGITPARYFSEVFRAVEGLSPTQYRKQW
;
A
#
# COMPACT_ATOMS: atom_id res chain seq x y z
N MET A 1 -17.65 -47.53 -3.28
CA MET A 1 -16.39 -47.91 -3.99
C MET A 1 -15.60 -46.64 -4.16
N ASP A 2 -14.64 -46.42 -3.27
CA ASP A 2 -13.78 -45.25 -3.32
C ASP A 2 -12.72 -45.45 -4.41
N TYR A 3 -12.87 -44.66 -5.48
CA TYR A 3 -12.03 -44.75 -6.69
C TYR A 3 -10.75 -43.91 -6.62
N PHE A 4 -10.34 -43.42 -5.45
CA PHE A 4 -9.06 -42.73 -5.29
C PHE A 4 -8.13 -43.56 -4.40
N PRO A 5 -6.93 -43.92 -4.88
CA PRO A 5 -5.93 -44.56 -4.02
C PRO A 5 -5.62 -43.57 -2.87
N SER A 6 -5.55 -44.08 -1.66
CA SER A 6 -5.16 -43.33 -0.47
C SER A 6 -3.71 -42.86 -0.59
N THR A 7 -3.53 -41.75 -1.31
CA THR A 7 -2.27 -41.01 -1.27
C THR A 7 -2.12 -40.48 0.14
N PRO A 8 -1.00 -40.69 0.86
CA PRO A 8 -0.82 -40.19 2.19
C PRO A 8 -1.04 -38.67 2.15
N MET A 9 -1.88 -38.15 3.05
CA MET A 9 -2.12 -36.73 3.16
C MET A 9 -0.80 -36.04 3.51
N ILE A 10 -0.28 -35.22 2.60
CA ILE A 10 0.96 -34.46 2.78
C ILE A 10 0.70 -33.22 3.63
N VAL A 11 -0.52 -32.68 3.57
CA VAL A 11 -0.95 -31.48 4.27
C VAL A 11 -2.37 -31.65 4.81
N ASP A 12 -2.66 -31.06 5.95
CA ASP A 12 -4.01 -30.80 6.43
C ASP A 12 -4.33 -29.33 6.15
N SER A 13 -5.42 -29.04 5.45
CA SER A 13 -5.74 -27.66 5.04
C SER A 13 -7.22 -27.34 5.11
N ASN A 14 -7.51 -26.17 5.67
CA ASN A 14 -8.81 -25.55 5.67
C ASN A 14 -8.77 -24.33 4.76
N ARG A 15 -9.45 -24.39 3.60
CA ARG A 15 -9.39 -23.30 2.60
C ARG A 15 -10.76 -22.95 2.04
N ILE A 16 -10.86 -21.72 1.60
CA ILE A 16 -12.02 -21.21 0.85
C ILE A 16 -11.52 -20.71 -0.50
N LEU A 17 -12.02 -21.30 -1.57
CA LEU A 17 -11.94 -20.74 -2.92
C LEU A 17 -13.10 -19.75 -3.05
N TYR A 18 -12.78 -18.46 -3.21
CA TYR A 18 -13.77 -17.40 -3.21
C TYR A 18 -14.04 -16.89 -4.63
N THR A 19 -15.30 -16.78 -4.97
CA THR A 19 -15.73 -16.17 -6.25
C THR A 19 -16.30 -14.79 -5.96
N ALA A 20 -15.51 -13.75 -6.20
CA ALA A 20 -15.93 -12.37 -6.06
C ALA A 20 -16.98 -12.00 -7.13
N SER A 21 -17.91 -11.12 -6.79
CA SER A 21 -18.90 -10.60 -7.74
C SER A 21 -18.24 -9.85 -8.91
N PRO A 22 -18.92 -9.70 -10.06
CA PRO A 22 -18.41 -8.89 -11.17
C PRO A 22 -18.06 -7.46 -10.75
N PHE A 23 -18.88 -6.85 -9.89
CA PHE A 23 -18.63 -5.53 -9.31
C PHE A 23 -17.32 -5.53 -8.48
N ALA A 24 -17.12 -6.49 -7.60
CA ALA A 24 -15.91 -6.55 -6.79
C ALA A 24 -14.65 -6.73 -7.65
N ARG A 25 -14.71 -7.60 -8.66
CA ARG A 25 -13.57 -7.80 -9.57
C ARG A 25 -13.19 -6.56 -10.37
N SER A 26 -14.17 -5.74 -10.77
CA SER A 26 -13.91 -4.53 -11.57
C SER A 26 -13.56 -3.30 -10.74
N SER A 27 -13.90 -3.25 -9.45
CA SER A 27 -13.90 -2.01 -8.69
C SER A 27 -13.24 -2.07 -7.30
N LEU A 28 -13.05 -3.27 -6.75
CA LEU A 28 -12.61 -3.47 -5.38
C LEU A 28 -11.34 -4.33 -5.31
N LEU A 29 -10.66 -4.27 -4.17
CA LEU A 29 -9.79 -5.38 -3.75
C LEU A 29 -10.70 -6.58 -3.47
N HIS A 30 -10.36 -7.72 -4.02
CA HIS A 30 -11.20 -8.91 -3.90
C HIS A 30 -10.39 -10.15 -3.61
N LEU A 31 -10.97 -10.98 -2.77
CA LEU A 31 -10.41 -12.26 -2.37
C LEU A 31 -10.53 -13.26 -3.52
N GLN A 32 -9.55 -14.13 -3.67
CA GLN A 32 -9.57 -15.28 -4.59
C GLN A 32 -9.50 -16.60 -3.81
N GLU A 33 -8.60 -16.67 -2.85
CA GLU A 33 -8.44 -17.83 -1.97
C GLU A 33 -7.92 -17.38 -0.60
N ILE A 34 -8.40 -18.02 0.45
CA ILE A 34 -7.89 -17.87 1.81
C ILE A 34 -7.85 -19.22 2.49
N GLY A 35 -6.81 -19.47 3.28
CA GLY A 35 -6.73 -20.75 3.97
C GLY A 35 -5.65 -20.81 5.03
N GLU A 36 -5.68 -21.92 5.74
CA GLU A 36 -4.63 -22.36 6.68
C GLU A 36 -4.20 -23.76 6.29
N LEU A 37 -2.93 -24.03 6.37
CA LEU A 37 -2.32 -25.32 6.07
C LEU A 37 -1.37 -25.70 7.18
N LYS A 38 -1.49 -26.95 7.64
CA LYS A 38 -0.51 -27.63 8.48
C LYS A 38 0.20 -28.70 7.64
N ALA A 39 1.48 -28.59 7.48
CA ALA A 39 2.28 -29.63 6.84
C ALA A 39 2.35 -30.88 7.73
N LEU A 40 2.13 -32.03 7.14
CA LEU A 40 2.27 -33.35 7.76
C LEU A 40 3.55 -34.05 7.30
N GLN A 41 4.09 -33.61 6.16
CA GLN A 41 5.35 -34.06 5.59
C GLN A 41 6.07 -32.92 4.90
N ALA A 42 7.37 -33.04 4.72
CA ALA A 42 8.15 -32.14 3.90
C ALA A 42 7.56 -32.06 2.47
N HIS A 43 7.35 -30.86 1.97
CA HIS A 43 6.82 -30.66 0.62
C HIS A 43 7.19 -29.31 0.05
N THR A 44 7.16 -29.23 -1.28
CA THR A 44 7.32 -27.99 -2.03
C THR A 44 6.04 -27.69 -2.81
N SER A 45 5.61 -26.45 -2.75
CA SER A 45 4.52 -25.92 -3.57
C SER A 45 5.07 -24.89 -4.54
N SER A 46 4.94 -25.13 -5.84
CA SER A 46 5.41 -24.22 -6.90
C SER A 46 4.24 -23.66 -7.70
N ARG A 47 4.33 -22.38 -8.08
CA ARG A 47 3.33 -21.69 -8.89
C ARG A 47 4.04 -20.73 -9.85
N GLU A 48 3.38 -20.46 -10.97
CA GLU A 48 3.80 -19.47 -11.96
C GLU A 48 2.59 -18.88 -12.69
N ASN A 49 2.71 -17.65 -13.19
CA ASN A 49 1.68 -16.98 -13.98
C ASN A 49 0.29 -16.89 -13.31
N LEU A 50 0.24 -16.90 -11.99
CA LEU A 50 -1.01 -16.75 -11.27
C LEU A 50 -1.39 -15.27 -11.16
N GLN A 51 -2.58 -14.90 -11.69
CA GLN A 51 -3.09 -13.52 -11.63
C GLN A 51 -3.59 -13.20 -10.22
N SER A 52 -2.65 -12.99 -9.30
CA SER A 52 -2.90 -12.84 -7.88
C SER A 52 -1.73 -12.19 -7.18
N TYR A 53 -2.00 -11.60 -6.03
CA TYR A 53 -0.99 -11.27 -5.01
C TYR A 53 -1.16 -12.21 -3.84
N LEU A 54 -0.04 -12.67 -3.29
CA LEU A 54 -0.03 -13.58 -2.15
C LEU A 54 0.51 -12.85 -0.92
N PHE A 55 -0.28 -12.89 0.14
CA PHE A 55 0.19 -12.66 1.49
C PHE A 55 0.11 -13.96 2.27
N PHE A 56 1.19 -14.37 2.94
CA PHE A 56 1.10 -15.45 3.92
C PHE A 56 1.99 -15.21 5.13
N THR A 57 1.63 -15.87 6.25
CA THR A 57 2.36 -15.82 7.52
C THR A 57 2.68 -17.23 7.99
N VAL A 58 3.91 -17.45 8.46
CA VAL A 58 4.32 -18.67 9.15
C VAL A 58 3.84 -18.57 10.60
N LEU A 59 2.92 -19.45 10.98
CA LEU A 59 2.35 -19.51 12.33
C LEU A 59 3.17 -20.36 13.27
N LYS A 60 3.85 -21.39 12.73
CA LYS A 60 4.70 -22.33 13.45
C LYS A 60 5.64 -23.00 12.47
N GLY A 61 6.83 -23.44 12.94
CA GLY A 61 7.81 -24.15 12.14
C GLY A 61 8.60 -23.26 11.22
N ALA A 62 9.27 -23.85 10.25
CA ALA A 62 10.17 -23.16 9.34
C ALA A 62 10.08 -23.69 7.91
N GLY A 63 10.68 -22.94 6.97
CA GLY A 63 10.77 -23.31 5.58
C GLY A 63 11.52 -22.27 4.76
N SER A 64 11.29 -22.26 3.46
CA SER A 64 11.92 -21.30 2.55
C SER A 64 10.98 -20.85 1.44
N LEU A 65 11.25 -19.64 0.90
CA LEU A 65 10.64 -19.09 -0.30
C LEU A 65 11.71 -18.91 -1.36
N SER A 66 11.50 -19.45 -2.56
CA SER A 66 12.26 -19.09 -3.76
C SER A 66 11.42 -18.13 -4.60
N TYR A 67 11.93 -16.91 -4.83
CA TYR A 67 11.23 -15.85 -5.56
C TYR A 67 12.22 -14.96 -6.30
N ARG A 68 11.99 -14.74 -7.60
CA ARG A 68 12.85 -13.91 -8.47
C ARG A 68 14.32 -14.29 -8.40
N GLY A 69 14.60 -15.60 -8.38
CA GLY A 69 15.97 -16.14 -8.36
C GLY A 69 16.71 -15.97 -7.03
N ARG A 70 16.01 -15.64 -5.96
CA ARG A 70 16.55 -15.56 -4.60
C ARG A 70 15.81 -16.49 -3.66
N ASN A 71 16.54 -17.06 -2.69
CA ASN A 71 15.98 -17.86 -1.62
C ASN A 71 15.93 -17.04 -0.34
N TYR A 72 14.85 -17.22 0.40
CA TYR A 72 14.58 -16.55 1.67
C TYR A 72 14.23 -17.61 2.71
N ASP A 73 14.91 -17.59 3.84
CA ASP A 73 14.56 -18.44 4.96
C ASP A 73 13.34 -17.86 5.68
N LEU A 74 12.45 -18.75 6.10
CA LEU A 74 11.19 -18.44 6.76
C LEU A 74 11.12 -19.11 8.11
N HIS A 75 10.76 -18.35 9.12
CA HIS A 75 10.59 -18.80 10.49
C HIS A 75 9.23 -18.36 11.02
N GLU A 76 8.84 -18.88 12.17
CA GLU A 76 7.64 -18.42 12.88
C GLU A 76 7.60 -16.89 12.97
N GLY A 77 6.48 -16.30 12.58
CA GLY A 77 6.28 -14.84 12.49
C GLY A 77 6.71 -14.22 11.16
N SER A 78 7.42 -14.94 10.28
CA SER A 78 7.74 -14.41 8.94
C SER A 78 6.46 -14.18 8.13
N CYS A 79 6.40 -13.00 7.49
CA CYS A 79 5.36 -12.65 6.54
C CYS A 79 5.93 -12.56 5.12
N ILE A 80 5.12 -12.94 4.14
CA ILE A 80 5.45 -12.86 2.72
C ILE A 80 4.42 -11.98 2.02
N PHE A 81 4.90 -11.11 1.13
CA PHE A 81 4.04 -10.38 0.20
C PHE A 81 4.69 -10.33 -1.19
N ILE A 82 4.10 -11.03 -2.16
CA ILE A 82 4.63 -11.20 -3.51
C ILE A 82 3.57 -11.08 -4.60
N ASP A 83 4.04 -10.73 -5.81
CA ASP A 83 3.27 -10.82 -7.06
C ASP A 83 3.42 -12.22 -7.64
N CYS A 84 2.34 -12.98 -7.70
CA CYS A 84 2.33 -14.37 -8.17
C CYS A 84 2.38 -14.52 -9.70
N ARG A 85 2.40 -13.44 -10.45
CA ARG A 85 2.70 -13.49 -11.89
C ARG A 85 4.13 -13.94 -12.15
N GLU A 86 5.03 -13.65 -11.21
CA GLU A 86 6.40 -14.16 -11.19
C GLU A 86 6.44 -15.59 -10.64
N PRO A 87 7.31 -16.46 -11.15
CA PRO A 87 7.49 -17.81 -10.61
C PRO A 87 7.93 -17.76 -9.15
N TYR A 88 7.31 -18.60 -8.33
CA TYR A 88 7.71 -18.78 -6.94
C TYR A 88 7.49 -20.20 -6.46
N SER A 89 8.25 -20.61 -5.47
CA SER A 89 8.01 -21.84 -4.73
C SER A 89 8.28 -21.64 -3.24
N HIS A 90 7.53 -22.34 -2.42
CA HIS A 90 7.76 -22.38 -0.99
C HIS A 90 7.84 -23.83 -0.52
N THR A 91 8.77 -24.07 0.40
CA THR A 91 9.14 -25.43 0.85
C THR A 91 9.18 -25.45 2.37
N THR A 92 8.59 -26.48 2.97
CA THR A 92 8.87 -26.86 4.35
C THR A 92 9.64 -28.18 4.36
N ASP A 93 10.57 -28.31 5.29
CA ASP A 93 11.46 -29.45 5.40
C ASP A 93 11.24 -30.17 6.72
N THR A 94 12.25 -30.33 7.53
CA THR A 94 12.22 -31.09 8.80
C THR A 94 11.39 -30.40 9.89
N ASP A 95 11.40 -29.08 9.93
CA ASP A 95 10.56 -28.29 10.85
C ASP A 95 9.24 -27.92 10.17
N LEU A 96 8.31 -28.87 10.17
CA LEU A 96 7.03 -28.78 9.46
C LEU A 96 6.21 -27.58 9.92
N TRP A 97 5.89 -26.72 8.99
CA TRP A 97 5.18 -25.48 9.28
C TRP A 97 3.67 -25.58 9.34
N THR A 98 3.09 -24.59 10.02
CA THR A 98 1.71 -24.18 9.86
C THR A 98 1.71 -22.76 9.30
N ILE A 99 0.99 -22.55 8.21
CA ILE A 99 0.90 -21.24 7.53
C ILE A 99 -0.56 -20.86 7.32
N CYS A 100 -0.83 -19.57 7.30
CA CYS A 100 -2.09 -19.02 6.77
C CYS A 100 -1.80 -18.11 5.61
N TRP A 101 -2.66 -18.13 4.57
CA TRP A 101 -2.45 -17.36 3.35
C TRP A 101 -3.71 -16.68 2.85
N ILE A 102 -3.51 -15.68 2.01
CA ILE A 102 -4.53 -14.91 1.31
C ILE A 102 -4.04 -14.67 -0.12
N HIS A 103 -4.78 -15.18 -1.09
CA HIS A 103 -4.66 -14.80 -2.49
C HIS A 103 -5.72 -13.76 -2.82
N PHE A 104 -5.32 -12.63 -3.36
CA PHE A 104 -6.22 -11.53 -3.68
C PHE A 104 -5.72 -10.72 -4.88
N ASP A 105 -6.61 -9.93 -5.47
CA ASP A 105 -6.27 -8.99 -6.54
C ASP A 105 -7.20 -7.76 -6.47
N GLY A 106 -7.04 -6.84 -7.40
CA GLY A 106 -7.87 -5.65 -7.54
C GLY A 106 -7.34 -4.70 -8.62
N PRO A 107 -8.17 -3.81 -9.16
CA PRO A 107 -7.78 -2.91 -10.25
C PRO A 107 -6.56 -2.03 -9.94
N SER A 108 -6.35 -1.68 -8.67
CA SER A 108 -5.22 -0.84 -8.21
C SER A 108 -3.98 -1.63 -7.78
N MET A 109 -4.05 -2.97 -7.70
CA MET A 109 -2.99 -3.78 -7.09
C MET A 109 -1.64 -3.66 -7.76
N ALA A 110 -1.59 -3.59 -9.09
CA ALA A 110 -0.32 -3.41 -9.81
C ALA A 110 0.40 -2.12 -9.38
N SER A 111 -0.34 -1.01 -9.24
CA SER A 111 0.21 0.28 -8.79
C SER A 111 0.59 0.25 -7.32
N VAL A 112 -0.20 -0.40 -6.46
CA VAL A 112 0.08 -0.55 -5.03
C VAL A 112 1.35 -1.39 -4.82
N TYR A 113 1.48 -2.53 -5.51
CA TYR A 113 2.65 -3.39 -5.41
C TYR A 113 3.92 -2.74 -5.97
N ALA A 114 3.82 -2.03 -7.10
CA ALA A 114 4.93 -1.24 -7.63
C ALA A 114 5.40 -0.20 -6.60
N LYS A 115 4.46 0.47 -5.91
CA LYS A 115 4.76 1.44 -4.85
C LYS A 115 5.40 0.80 -3.62
N TYR A 116 4.94 -0.38 -3.23
CA TYR A 116 5.57 -1.19 -2.18
C TYR A 116 7.05 -1.46 -2.49
N CYS A 117 7.33 -1.97 -3.70
CA CYS A 117 8.70 -2.24 -4.14
C CYS A 117 9.56 -0.97 -4.22
N GLU A 118 9.01 0.14 -4.74
CA GLU A 118 9.70 1.44 -4.84
C GLU A 118 10.13 1.97 -3.46
N ARG A 119 9.35 1.69 -2.41
CA ARG A 119 9.64 2.08 -1.04
C ARG A 119 10.66 1.18 -0.33
N GLY A 120 11.13 0.13 -0.99
CA GLY A 120 12.07 -0.84 -0.42
C GLY A 120 11.41 -2.04 0.21
N GLY A 121 10.12 -2.27 -0.09
CA GLY A 121 9.38 -3.44 0.35
C GLY A 121 10.07 -4.74 -0.05
N ARG A 122 10.18 -5.66 0.89
CA ARG A 122 10.86 -6.96 0.72
C ARG A 122 9.83 -8.07 0.55
N PRO A 123 10.12 -9.11 -0.26
CA PRO A 123 9.22 -10.25 -0.40
C PRO A 123 8.96 -10.98 0.92
N VAL A 124 9.92 -10.92 1.85
CA VAL A 124 9.86 -11.51 3.19
C VAL A 124 10.21 -10.45 4.21
N PHE A 125 9.44 -10.37 5.27
CA PHE A 125 9.64 -9.43 6.38
C PHE A 125 9.05 -9.99 7.69
N ALA A 126 9.52 -9.48 8.82
CA ALA A 126 8.94 -9.72 10.13
C ALA A 126 8.17 -8.47 10.55
N PRO A 127 6.84 -8.53 10.78
CA PRO A 127 6.05 -7.37 11.13
C PRO A 127 6.30 -6.91 12.57
N GLU A 128 6.25 -5.61 12.83
CA GLU A 128 6.34 -5.04 14.20
C GLU A 128 5.21 -5.55 15.12
N LYS A 129 4.03 -5.82 14.54
CA LYS A 129 2.85 -6.34 15.23
C LYS A 129 2.44 -7.71 14.69
N PRO A 130 3.08 -8.81 15.11
CA PRO A 130 2.86 -10.15 14.52
C PRO A 130 1.40 -10.63 14.61
N GLY A 131 0.65 -10.26 15.65
CA GLY A 131 -0.75 -10.67 15.84
C GLY A 131 -1.73 -10.05 14.85
N HIS A 132 -1.45 -8.86 14.35
CA HIS A 132 -2.40 -8.08 13.54
C HIS A 132 -2.73 -8.75 12.20
N ALA A 133 -1.74 -9.32 11.52
CA ALA A 133 -1.97 -10.07 10.28
C ALA A 133 -2.90 -11.28 10.49
N ARG A 134 -2.77 -11.96 11.64
CA ARG A 134 -3.63 -13.08 12.02
C ARG A 134 -5.06 -12.64 12.33
N GLU A 135 -5.25 -11.49 12.97
CA GLU A 135 -6.56 -10.89 13.22
C GLU A 135 -7.29 -10.58 11.90
N LEU A 136 -6.61 -9.93 10.96
CA LEU A 136 -7.14 -9.62 9.64
C LEU A 136 -7.49 -10.88 8.84
N TRP A 137 -6.61 -11.89 8.87
CA TRP A 137 -6.87 -13.18 8.26
C TRP A 137 -8.12 -13.84 8.85
N THR A 138 -8.28 -13.82 10.18
CA THR A 138 -9.45 -14.39 10.87
C THR A 138 -10.74 -13.67 10.47
N ALA A 139 -10.72 -12.35 10.40
CA ALA A 139 -11.85 -11.54 9.96
C ALA A 139 -12.23 -11.83 8.50
N LEU A 140 -11.25 -11.95 7.60
CA LEU A 140 -11.45 -12.32 6.19
C LEU A 140 -12.06 -13.72 6.06
N MET A 141 -11.54 -14.70 6.80
CA MET A 141 -12.04 -16.07 6.80
C MET A 141 -13.51 -16.15 7.26
N ALA A 142 -13.86 -15.42 8.31
CA ALA A 142 -15.24 -15.32 8.81
C ALA A 142 -16.16 -14.64 7.77
N THR A 143 -15.72 -13.53 7.19
CA THR A 143 -16.49 -12.79 6.18
C THR A 143 -16.69 -13.63 4.90
N ALA A 144 -15.67 -14.33 4.44
CA ALA A 144 -15.76 -15.18 3.25
C ALA A 144 -16.75 -16.35 3.41
N LYS A 145 -16.91 -16.87 4.64
CA LYS A 145 -17.91 -17.91 4.99
C LYS A 145 -19.33 -17.37 5.14
N SER A 146 -19.49 -16.07 5.34
CA SER A 146 -20.79 -15.48 5.62
C SER A 146 -21.71 -15.42 4.39
N SER A 147 -23.00 -15.33 4.64
CA SER A 147 -24.02 -15.02 3.62
C SER A 147 -24.36 -13.53 3.55
N ASP A 148 -23.53 -12.66 4.16
CA ASP A 148 -23.75 -11.23 4.18
C ASP A 148 -23.70 -10.65 2.75
N TYR A 149 -24.73 -9.91 2.35
CA TYR A 149 -24.77 -9.27 1.03
C TYR A 149 -23.69 -8.21 0.84
N MET A 150 -23.17 -7.63 1.92
CA MET A 150 -22.06 -6.65 1.90
C MET A 150 -20.68 -7.31 1.98
N ARG A 151 -20.57 -8.64 1.92
CA ARG A 151 -19.30 -9.34 2.16
C ARG A 151 -18.16 -8.87 1.24
N ASP A 152 -18.41 -8.58 -0.04
CA ASP A 152 -17.38 -8.07 -0.96
C ASP A 152 -16.82 -6.71 -0.50
N MET A 153 -17.69 -5.82 0.03
CA MET A 153 -17.26 -4.53 0.59
C MET A 153 -16.46 -4.72 1.88
N LYS A 154 -16.86 -5.65 2.75
CA LYS A 154 -16.13 -5.98 3.99
C LYS A 154 -14.77 -6.63 3.69
N ILE A 155 -14.71 -7.53 2.71
CA ILE A 155 -13.47 -8.11 2.21
C ILE A 155 -12.54 -7.01 1.69
N ASN A 156 -13.05 -6.09 0.85
CA ASN A 156 -12.27 -4.96 0.36
C ASN A 156 -11.69 -4.11 1.49
N ALA A 157 -12.50 -3.78 2.51
CA ALA A 157 -12.05 -2.98 3.65
C ALA A 157 -10.91 -3.68 4.42
N THR A 158 -11.06 -4.98 4.71
CA THR A 158 -10.04 -5.75 5.44
C THR A 158 -8.77 -5.97 4.61
N LEU A 159 -8.88 -6.20 3.30
CA LEU A 159 -7.72 -6.27 2.40
C LEU A 159 -7.00 -4.92 2.28
N ALA A 160 -7.75 -3.81 2.28
CA ALA A 160 -7.14 -2.48 2.30
C ALA A 160 -6.37 -2.24 3.61
N GLU A 161 -6.89 -2.66 4.76
CA GLU A 161 -6.20 -2.59 6.05
C GLU A 161 -4.93 -3.46 6.07
N LEU A 162 -5.00 -4.67 5.50
CA LEU A 162 -3.81 -5.52 5.32
C LEU A 162 -2.74 -4.80 4.48
N LEU A 163 -3.11 -4.17 3.37
CA LEU A 163 -2.18 -3.40 2.54
C LEU A 163 -1.58 -2.20 3.28
N VAL A 164 -2.36 -1.52 4.14
CA VAL A 164 -1.84 -0.44 5.00
C VAL A 164 -0.75 -0.98 5.91
N SER A 165 -0.96 -2.13 6.57
CA SER A 165 0.05 -2.78 7.42
C SER A 165 1.30 -3.16 6.64
N VAL A 166 1.15 -3.83 5.49
CA VAL A 166 2.26 -4.22 4.61
C VAL A 166 3.04 -3.00 4.10
N MET A 167 2.33 -1.91 3.76
CA MET A 167 2.97 -0.67 3.31
C MET A 167 3.72 0.04 4.45
N ALA A 168 3.24 -0.04 5.69
CA ALA A 168 3.94 0.49 6.86
C ALA A 168 5.26 -0.25 7.10
N GLU A 169 5.26 -1.58 7.02
CA GLU A 169 6.46 -2.41 7.16
C GLU A 169 7.53 -2.16 6.06
N SER A 170 7.15 -1.61 4.92
CA SER A 170 8.09 -1.22 3.85
C SER A 170 8.79 0.11 4.12
N TRP A 171 8.38 0.82 5.16
CA TRP A 171 8.84 2.16 5.47
C TRP A 171 9.72 2.16 6.73
N HIS A 172 11.04 2.07 6.55
CA HIS A 172 12.03 2.22 7.60
C HIS A 172 12.86 3.49 7.39
N PRO A 173 12.36 4.69 7.74
CA PRO A 173 13.09 5.94 7.56
C PRO A 173 14.38 5.98 8.41
N GLU A 174 14.44 5.17 9.46
CA GLU A 174 15.53 5.18 10.45
C GLU A 174 16.73 4.28 10.09
N GLU A 175 16.57 3.33 9.21
CA GLU A 175 17.64 2.43 8.75
C GLU A 175 18.61 3.06 7.73
N LYS A 176 18.61 4.38 7.57
CA LYS A 176 19.65 5.04 6.78
C LYS A 176 20.94 5.12 7.58
N PRO A 177 22.11 4.80 6.96
CA PRO A 177 23.39 4.95 7.60
C PRO A 177 23.52 6.36 8.21
N LEU A 178 24.06 6.45 9.41
CA LEU A 178 24.45 7.68 10.10
C LEU A 178 25.35 8.55 9.19
N ALA A 179 24.76 9.26 8.27
CA ALA A 179 25.41 10.29 7.49
C ALA A 179 24.75 11.62 7.85
N SER A 180 25.38 12.35 8.77
CA SER A 180 25.17 13.76 9.12
C SER A 180 23.73 14.18 9.47
N LYS A 181 23.60 15.08 10.44
CA LYS A 181 22.40 15.89 10.77
C LYS A 181 21.87 16.64 9.53
N ARG A 182 21.33 15.95 8.55
CA ARG A 182 20.59 16.55 7.44
C ARG A 182 19.13 16.53 7.83
N ALA A 183 18.49 17.67 7.71
CA ALA A 183 17.04 17.78 7.93
C ALA A 183 16.29 16.68 7.17
N SER A 184 15.29 16.08 7.81
CA SER A 184 14.53 14.98 7.21
C SER A 184 13.60 15.51 6.11
N VAL A 185 13.30 14.70 5.12
CA VAL A 185 12.32 15.06 4.07
C VAL A 185 10.93 15.31 4.67
N ALA A 186 10.64 14.74 5.85
CA ALA A 186 9.43 14.99 6.61
C ALA A 186 9.37 16.44 7.15
N GLU A 187 10.49 16.99 7.64
CA GLU A 187 10.57 18.38 8.07
C GLU A 187 10.37 19.36 6.90
N VAL A 188 10.86 18.99 5.71
CA VAL A 188 10.60 19.78 4.49
C VAL A 188 9.10 19.80 4.16
N ARG A 189 8.42 18.69 4.29
CA ARG A 189 6.97 18.60 4.09
C ARG A 189 6.22 19.47 5.10
N GLU A 190 6.55 19.35 6.38
CA GLU A 190 5.94 20.14 7.44
C GLU A 190 6.14 21.64 7.21
N TYR A 191 7.32 22.04 6.77
CA TYR A 191 7.58 23.43 6.38
C TYR A 191 6.69 23.88 5.23
N ILE A 192 6.50 23.07 4.19
CA ILE A 192 5.59 23.37 3.08
C ILE A 192 4.16 23.53 3.59
N ASP A 193 3.70 22.67 4.50
CA ASP A 193 2.34 22.70 5.06
C ASP A 193 2.09 23.99 5.89
N GLN A 194 3.14 24.54 6.51
CA GLN A 194 3.06 25.77 7.33
C GLN A 194 3.24 27.05 6.49
N HIS A 195 4.04 26.98 5.41
CA HIS A 195 4.47 28.16 4.63
C HIS A 195 3.94 28.15 3.18
N TYR A 196 2.91 27.38 2.88
CA TYR A 196 2.40 27.15 1.51
C TYR A 196 2.06 28.44 0.75
N ALA A 197 1.70 29.51 1.42
CA ALA A 197 1.39 30.79 0.79
C ALA A 197 2.63 31.56 0.27
N GLU A 198 3.82 31.19 0.77
CA GLU A 198 5.07 31.85 0.38
C GLU A 198 5.61 31.34 -0.96
N GLN A 199 6.57 32.04 -1.53
CA GLN A 199 7.32 31.56 -2.70
C GLN A 199 8.27 30.44 -2.29
N ILE A 200 7.83 29.20 -2.47
CA ILE A 200 8.62 27.99 -2.22
C ILE A 200 9.10 27.42 -3.53
N THR A 201 10.42 27.26 -3.65
CA THR A 201 11.07 26.55 -4.76
C THR A 201 11.90 25.37 -4.26
N LEU A 202 12.22 24.43 -5.13
CA LEU A 202 13.12 23.33 -4.79
C LEU A 202 14.48 23.83 -4.31
N ASP A 203 15.00 24.89 -4.95
CA ASP A 203 16.30 25.49 -4.60
C ASP A 203 16.24 26.20 -3.22
N SER A 204 15.14 26.94 -2.91
CA SER A 204 14.98 27.57 -1.59
C SER A 204 14.86 26.55 -0.46
N LEU A 205 14.15 25.45 -0.69
CA LEU A 205 14.07 24.34 0.28
C LEU A 205 15.41 23.64 0.44
N ALA A 206 16.11 23.35 -0.66
CA ALA A 206 17.42 22.71 -0.62
C ALA A 206 18.44 23.55 0.18
N ALA A 207 18.46 24.87 -0.02
CA ALA A 207 19.29 25.81 0.72
C ALA A 207 18.89 25.88 2.20
N LYS A 208 17.58 26.04 2.49
CA LYS A 208 17.07 26.19 3.87
C LYS A 208 17.39 24.95 4.74
N PHE A 209 17.25 23.76 4.16
CA PHE A 209 17.44 22.51 4.89
C PHE A 209 18.85 21.90 4.72
N TYR A 210 19.74 22.58 4.01
CA TYR A 210 21.10 22.11 3.71
C TYR A 210 21.12 20.73 3.04
N ILE A 211 20.17 20.48 2.15
CA ILE A 211 20.01 19.22 1.41
C ILE A 211 20.35 19.44 -0.05
N ASN A 212 21.08 18.50 -0.66
CA ASN A 212 21.28 18.54 -2.11
C ASN A 212 19.92 18.47 -2.85
N LYS A 213 19.66 19.37 -3.80
CA LYS A 213 18.37 19.51 -4.48
C LYS A 213 17.93 18.25 -5.25
N TYR A 214 18.85 17.53 -5.87
CA TYR A 214 18.54 16.29 -6.59
C TYR A 214 18.16 15.17 -5.62
N TYR A 215 18.86 15.09 -4.50
CA TYR A 215 18.52 14.16 -3.43
C TYR A 215 17.18 14.48 -2.81
N LEU A 216 16.92 15.76 -2.51
CA LEU A 216 15.63 16.22 -1.96
C LEU A 216 14.47 15.88 -2.90
N SER A 217 14.58 16.24 -4.20
CA SER A 217 13.54 15.95 -5.20
C SER A 217 13.25 14.45 -5.30
N LYS A 218 14.29 13.63 -5.42
CA LYS A 218 14.15 12.16 -5.53
C LYS A 218 13.58 11.55 -4.26
N SER A 219 14.05 11.97 -3.09
CA SER A 219 13.62 11.43 -1.80
C SER A 219 12.20 11.87 -1.45
N PHE A 220 11.82 13.11 -1.73
CA PHE A 220 10.46 13.61 -1.53
C PHE A 220 9.45 12.84 -2.40
N LYS A 221 9.74 12.69 -3.70
CA LYS A 221 8.90 11.92 -4.61
C LYS A 221 8.78 10.46 -4.16
N ARG A 222 9.88 9.84 -3.73
CA ARG A 222 9.88 8.47 -3.23
C ARG A 222 9.04 8.31 -1.95
N GLN A 223 9.13 9.28 -1.02
CA GLN A 223 8.45 9.22 0.27
C GLN A 223 6.98 9.57 0.19
N PHE A 224 6.62 10.60 -0.58
CA PHE A 224 5.26 11.14 -0.62
C PHE A 224 4.51 10.87 -1.93
N GLY A 225 5.11 10.15 -2.87
CA GLY A 225 4.48 9.72 -4.11
C GLY A 225 4.37 10.79 -5.19
N GLN A 226 4.68 12.05 -4.87
CA GLN A 226 4.60 13.20 -5.78
C GLN A 226 5.79 14.13 -5.60
N ASN A 227 6.10 14.94 -6.61
CA ASN A 227 7.16 15.92 -6.49
C ASN A 227 6.72 17.12 -5.61
N ILE A 228 7.72 17.89 -5.15
CA ILE A 228 7.50 19.03 -4.23
C ILE A 228 6.54 20.06 -4.81
N SER A 229 6.65 20.39 -6.10
CA SER A 229 5.75 21.37 -6.75
C SER A 229 4.30 20.89 -6.79
N ALA A 230 4.08 19.62 -7.12
CA ALA A 230 2.73 19.04 -7.10
C ALA A 230 2.17 18.96 -5.68
N TYR A 231 3.00 18.64 -4.69
CA TYR A 231 2.60 18.65 -3.29
C TYR A 231 2.18 20.05 -2.83
N LEU A 232 3.03 21.06 -3.04
CA LEU A 232 2.74 22.48 -2.71
C LEU A 232 1.44 22.92 -3.38
N GLN A 233 1.26 22.59 -4.65
CA GLN A 233 0.03 22.92 -5.39
C GLN A 233 -1.21 22.25 -4.75
N SER A 234 -1.12 20.97 -4.36
CA SER A 234 -2.24 20.27 -3.72
C SER A 234 -2.62 20.89 -2.36
N VAL A 235 -1.63 21.30 -1.57
CA VAL A 235 -1.85 22.00 -0.29
C VAL A 235 -2.58 23.33 -0.54
N ARG A 236 -2.09 24.15 -1.48
CA ARG A 236 -2.69 25.42 -1.87
C ARG A 236 -4.14 25.29 -2.32
N ILE A 237 -4.42 24.32 -3.19
CA ILE A 237 -5.78 24.05 -3.66
C ILE A 237 -6.69 23.57 -2.53
N THR A 238 -6.20 22.74 -1.63
CA THR A 238 -6.97 22.31 -0.44
C THR A 238 -7.34 23.51 0.43
N LYS A 239 -6.42 24.46 0.65
CA LYS A 239 -6.69 25.70 1.39
C LYS A 239 -7.64 26.63 0.63
N ALA A 240 -7.49 26.73 -0.68
CA ALA A 240 -8.41 27.49 -1.53
C ALA A 240 -9.84 26.95 -1.45
N LYS A 241 -10.04 25.63 -1.45
CA LYS A 241 -11.35 25.00 -1.26
C LYS A 241 -12.00 25.38 0.06
N GLN A 242 -11.21 25.44 1.14
CA GLN A 242 -11.71 25.88 2.46
C GLN A 242 -12.18 27.34 2.40
N LEU A 243 -11.37 28.24 1.79
CA LEU A 243 -11.73 29.67 1.67
C LEU A 243 -12.95 29.85 0.77
N LEU A 244 -13.05 29.14 -0.35
CA LEU A 244 -14.21 29.20 -1.25
C LEU A 244 -15.52 28.79 -0.57
N ARG A 245 -15.47 27.82 0.34
CA ARG A 245 -16.67 27.30 1.03
C ARG A 245 -17.09 28.11 2.24
N PHE A 246 -16.13 28.64 2.98
CA PHE A 246 -16.38 29.19 4.31
C PHE A 246 -16.18 30.69 4.41
N THR A 247 -15.90 31.38 3.28
CA THR A 247 -15.73 32.85 3.26
C THR A 247 -16.31 33.44 1.98
N ASP A 248 -16.61 34.74 2.05
CA ASP A 248 -17.07 35.58 0.90
C ASP A 248 -15.91 36.23 0.14
N LYS A 249 -14.66 35.80 0.39
CA LYS A 249 -13.46 36.35 -0.27
C LYS A 249 -13.56 36.26 -1.79
N THR A 250 -13.09 37.31 -2.47
CA THR A 250 -12.95 37.31 -3.93
C THR A 250 -11.92 36.26 -4.39
N LEU A 251 -11.92 35.92 -5.68
CA LEU A 251 -10.94 34.97 -6.23
C LEU A 251 -9.51 35.53 -6.16
N GLU A 252 -9.36 36.87 -6.25
CA GLU A 252 -8.08 37.55 -6.07
C GLU A 252 -7.56 37.39 -4.65
N GLU A 253 -8.37 37.69 -3.65
CA GLU A 253 -8.00 37.53 -2.23
C GLU A 253 -7.69 36.09 -1.87
N ILE A 254 -8.41 35.12 -2.46
CA ILE A 254 -8.12 33.71 -2.24
C ILE A 254 -6.81 33.30 -2.90
N GLY A 255 -6.59 33.72 -4.16
CA GLY A 255 -5.34 33.48 -4.87
C GLY A 255 -4.13 33.98 -4.10
N GLU A 256 -4.20 35.22 -3.58
CA GLU A 256 -3.17 35.84 -2.73
C GLU A 256 -2.97 35.03 -1.43
N ALA A 257 -4.07 34.73 -0.73
CA ALA A 257 -4.02 34.00 0.54
C ALA A 257 -3.41 32.57 0.43
N VAL A 258 -3.50 31.97 -0.75
CA VAL A 258 -2.90 30.63 -0.98
C VAL A 258 -1.60 30.68 -1.78
N GLY A 259 -1.11 31.87 -2.14
CA GLY A 259 0.16 32.05 -2.85
C GLY A 259 0.11 31.65 -4.34
N ILE A 260 -1.06 31.79 -4.99
CA ILE A 260 -1.24 31.55 -6.43
C ILE A 260 -1.75 32.85 -7.08
N THR A 261 -0.86 33.64 -7.62
CA THR A 261 -1.18 34.91 -8.26
C THR A 261 -0.67 34.97 -9.71
N PRO A 262 -1.31 35.70 -10.63
CA PRO A 262 -2.58 36.43 -10.49
C PRO A 262 -3.83 35.55 -10.45
N ALA A 263 -5.01 36.10 -10.16
CA ALA A 263 -6.29 35.39 -10.04
C ALA A 263 -6.66 34.52 -11.27
N ARG A 264 -6.28 34.98 -12.48
CA ARG A 264 -6.48 34.19 -13.69
C ARG A 264 -5.70 32.87 -13.61
N TYR A 265 -4.44 32.93 -13.23
CA TYR A 265 -3.59 31.73 -13.05
C TYR A 265 -4.12 30.85 -11.94
N PHE A 266 -4.60 31.42 -10.82
CA PHE A 266 -5.27 30.63 -9.77
C PHE A 266 -6.47 29.86 -10.33
N SER A 267 -7.32 30.49 -11.15
CA SER A 267 -8.49 29.84 -11.74
C SER A 267 -8.10 28.68 -12.69
N GLU A 268 -7.05 28.84 -13.46
CA GLU A 268 -6.52 27.81 -14.37
C GLU A 268 -5.95 26.63 -13.58
N VAL A 269 -5.13 26.89 -12.56
CA VAL A 269 -4.53 25.86 -11.69
C VAL A 269 -5.62 25.12 -10.91
N PHE A 270 -6.58 25.83 -10.33
CA PHE A 270 -7.68 25.21 -9.59
C PHE A 270 -8.49 24.29 -10.49
N ARG A 271 -8.84 24.73 -11.70
CA ARG A 271 -9.58 23.92 -12.67
C ARG A 271 -8.79 22.69 -13.13
N ALA A 272 -7.48 22.82 -13.30
CA ALA A 272 -6.63 21.69 -13.69
C ALA A 272 -6.59 20.58 -12.61
N VAL A 273 -6.71 20.96 -11.34
CA VAL A 273 -6.68 20.01 -10.21
C VAL A 273 -8.06 19.45 -9.88
N GLU A 274 -9.10 20.32 -9.84
CA GLU A 274 -10.44 19.95 -9.37
C GLU A 274 -11.44 19.63 -10.50
N GLY A 275 -11.07 19.91 -11.76
CA GLY A 275 -11.97 19.72 -12.91
C GLY A 275 -13.04 20.81 -13.08
N LEU A 276 -13.19 21.69 -12.08
CA LEU A 276 -14.19 22.78 -12.03
C LEU A 276 -13.51 24.13 -11.79
N SER A 277 -14.10 25.22 -12.30
CA SER A 277 -13.62 26.56 -11.93
C SER A 277 -13.90 26.87 -10.44
N PRO A 278 -13.12 27.75 -9.80
CA PRO A 278 -13.37 28.16 -8.42
C PRO A 278 -14.80 28.68 -8.20
N THR A 279 -15.33 29.44 -9.15
CA THR A 279 -16.71 29.96 -9.09
C THR A 279 -17.75 28.83 -9.16
N GLN A 280 -17.53 27.84 -10.02
CA GLN A 280 -18.41 26.67 -10.10
C GLN A 280 -18.33 25.87 -8.81
N TYR A 281 -17.12 25.67 -8.27
CA TYR A 281 -16.90 24.96 -7.00
C TYR A 281 -17.66 25.66 -5.85
N ARG A 282 -17.54 26.97 -5.71
CA ARG A 282 -18.27 27.75 -4.68
C ARG A 282 -19.80 27.62 -4.78
N LYS A 283 -20.35 27.53 -6.01
CA LYS A 283 -21.80 27.39 -6.21
C LYS A 283 -22.35 25.99 -5.86
N GLN A 284 -21.50 24.97 -5.78
CA GLN A 284 -21.92 23.61 -5.45
C GLN A 284 -22.08 23.38 -3.95
N TRP A 285 -21.53 24.26 -3.15
CA TRP A 285 -21.50 24.15 -1.70
C TRP A 285 -22.17 25.34 -1.00
#